data_d5e24aa9caa9a3195157497d016bd8c9
#
_entry.id   d5e24aa9caa9a3195157497d016bd8c9
#
_cell.length_a   1.000
_cell.length_b   1.000
_cell.length_c   1.000
_cell.angle_alpha   90.00
_cell.angle_beta   90.00
_cell.angle_gamma   90.00
#
_symmetry.space_group_name_H-M   'P 1'
#
loop_
_entity.id
_entity.type
_entity.pdbx_description
1 polymer ?
#
loop_
_entity_poly.entity_id
_entity_poly.type
_entity_poly.pdbx_seq_one_letter_code
_entity_poly.pdbx_strand_id
1 'polypeptide(L)'
;MKAIISKAARRKWAWVLALVMIVSIVIPTSLLTAKADVGTVKFIDGAAGWLESAYAQWTIDNQAEGYTAYIKKASQSDSAYARIDNELIRKYKNYYRVDAVGLAAGDYVIKVVPVKNGKEVTDKAQVTKTLNVSSYDRSGFAFSSESKYKT
;
A
#
# COMPACT_ATOMS: atom_id res chain seq x y z
N MET A 1 -60.84 -20.10 37.30
CA MET A 1 -59.98 -21.30 37.19
C MET A 1 -58.54 -20.87 37.25
N LYS A 2 -57.79 -21.17 38.33
CA LYS A 2 -56.34 -20.89 38.43
C LYS A 2 -55.58 -22.09 37.87
N ALA A 3 -54.87 -21.91 36.77
CA ALA A 3 -54.02 -22.95 36.21
C ALA A 3 -52.84 -23.21 37.15
N ILE A 4 -52.78 -24.38 37.73
CA ILE A 4 -51.65 -24.84 38.58
C ILE A 4 -50.56 -25.36 37.65
N ILE A 5 -49.62 -24.48 37.34
CA ILE A 5 -48.40 -24.92 36.62
C ILE A 5 -47.58 -25.81 37.56
N SER A 6 -47.41 -27.08 37.24
CA SER A 6 -46.71 -28.03 38.08
C SER A 6 -45.28 -27.64 38.38
N LYS A 7 -44.76 -27.92 39.59
CA LYS A 7 -43.40 -27.66 40.03
C LYS A 7 -42.32 -28.22 39.07
N ALA A 8 -42.66 -29.31 38.38
CA ALA A 8 -41.78 -29.94 37.40
C ALA A 8 -41.60 -29.14 36.11
N ALA A 9 -42.67 -28.44 35.65
CA ALA A 9 -42.59 -27.60 34.49
C ALA A 9 -41.74 -26.34 34.75
N ARG A 10 -41.86 -25.70 35.93
CA ARG A 10 -41.01 -24.55 36.29
C ARG A 10 -39.52 -24.90 36.33
N ARG A 11 -39.18 -26.10 36.79
CA ARG A 11 -37.80 -26.57 36.88
C ARG A 11 -37.17 -26.81 35.50
N LYS A 12 -37.91 -27.31 34.52
CA LYS A 12 -37.46 -27.49 33.13
C LYS A 12 -37.25 -26.15 32.42
N TRP A 13 -38.11 -25.17 32.64
CA TRP A 13 -37.94 -23.82 32.07
C TRP A 13 -36.76 -23.07 32.66
N ALA A 14 -36.44 -23.27 33.95
CA ALA A 14 -35.26 -22.67 34.56
C ALA A 14 -33.98 -23.16 33.94
N TRP A 15 -33.88 -24.46 33.59
CA TRP A 15 -32.70 -25.01 32.90
C TRP A 15 -32.54 -24.50 31.46
N VAL A 16 -33.67 -24.32 30.75
CA VAL A 16 -33.65 -23.75 29.37
C VAL A 16 -33.18 -22.30 29.39
N LEU A 17 -33.64 -21.50 30.34
CA LEU A 17 -33.20 -20.12 30.50
C LEU A 17 -31.72 -20.02 30.90
N ALA A 18 -31.24 -20.91 31.77
CA ALA A 18 -29.84 -20.96 32.15
C ALA A 18 -28.92 -21.37 30.94
N LEU A 19 -29.40 -22.31 30.12
CA LEU A 19 -28.66 -22.72 28.91
C LEU A 19 -28.57 -21.58 27.86
N VAL A 20 -29.65 -20.82 27.69
CA VAL A 20 -29.65 -19.65 26.77
C VAL A 20 -28.71 -18.56 27.27
N MET A 21 -28.64 -18.32 28.60
CA MET A 21 -27.68 -17.33 29.14
C MET A 21 -26.24 -17.77 28.98
N ILE A 22 -25.91 -19.07 29.11
CA ILE A 22 -24.54 -19.57 28.96
C ILE A 22 -24.08 -19.47 27.49
N VAL A 23 -24.95 -19.71 26.51
CA VAL A 23 -24.62 -19.55 25.08
C VAL A 23 -24.37 -18.09 24.73
N SER A 24 -24.98 -17.12 25.42
CA SER A 24 -24.79 -15.69 25.18
C SER A 24 -23.44 -15.14 25.69
N ILE A 25 -22.73 -15.87 26.58
CA ILE A 25 -21.47 -15.42 27.20
C ILE A 25 -20.24 -15.93 26.44
N VAL A 26 -20.41 -16.88 25.51
CA VAL A 26 -19.31 -17.46 24.74
C VAL A 26 -19.30 -16.95 23.28
N ILE A 27 -19.71 -15.71 23.06
CA ILE A 27 -19.31 -15.04 21.83
C ILE A 27 -17.88 -14.54 22.09
N PRO A 28 -16.86 -15.11 21.47
CA PRO A 28 -15.50 -14.60 21.63
C PRO A 28 -15.50 -13.15 21.15
N THR A 29 -15.26 -12.22 22.06
CA THR A 29 -15.10 -10.78 21.76
C THR A 29 -13.94 -10.50 20.80
N SER A 30 -13.18 -11.53 20.43
CA SER A 30 -12.12 -11.49 19.41
C SER A 30 -12.62 -11.33 17.97
N LEU A 31 -13.93 -11.42 17.71
CA LEU A 31 -14.50 -11.27 16.36
C LEU A 31 -14.88 -9.84 15.97
N LEU A 32 -14.69 -8.86 16.85
CA LEU A 32 -15.14 -7.48 16.62
C LEU A 32 -14.03 -6.42 16.64
N THR A 33 -12.76 -6.80 16.65
CA THR A 33 -11.74 -5.85 16.23
C THR A 33 -11.77 -5.79 14.70
N ALA A 34 -12.61 -4.94 14.15
CA ALA A 34 -12.49 -4.52 12.76
C ALA A 34 -11.08 -3.94 12.62
N LYS A 35 -10.14 -4.78 12.13
CA LYS A 35 -8.79 -4.33 11.82
C LYS A 35 -8.97 -3.20 10.80
N ALA A 36 -8.59 -1.98 11.19
CA ALA A 36 -8.72 -0.82 10.31
C ALA A 36 -8.18 -1.16 8.91
N ASP A 37 -8.90 -0.79 7.89
CA ASP A 37 -8.49 -1.07 6.52
C ASP A 37 -7.37 -0.11 6.08
N VAL A 38 -6.61 -0.51 5.07
CA VAL A 38 -5.58 0.32 4.47
C VAL A 38 -6.24 1.52 3.79
N GLY A 39 -5.71 2.70 4.05
CA GLY A 39 -6.14 3.93 3.38
C GLY A 39 -5.62 4.03 1.95
N THR A 40 -6.24 4.89 1.16
CA THR A 40 -5.75 5.24 -0.17
C THR A 40 -4.40 5.96 -0.05
N VAL A 41 -3.44 5.63 -0.94
CA VAL A 41 -2.14 6.29 -1.00
C VAL A 41 -2.31 7.80 -1.15
N LYS A 42 -1.56 8.56 -0.37
CA LYS A 42 -1.59 10.03 -0.43
C LYS A 42 -0.20 10.54 -0.75
N PHE A 43 -0.01 10.98 -1.99
CA PHE A 43 1.24 11.65 -2.35
C PHE A 43 1.40 12.95 -1.59
N ILE A 44 2.62 13.21 -1.17
CA ILE A 44 3.03 14.51 -0.65
C ILE A 44 3.71 15.31 -1.78
N ASP A 45 3.77 16.62 -1.64
CA ASP A 45 4.47 17.46 -2.60
C ASP A 45 5.93 17.03 -2.71
N GLY A 46 6.39 16.83 -3.96
CA GLY A 46 7.75 16.37 -4.20
C GLY A 46 7.92 15.26 -5.22
N ALA A 47 6.83 14.70 -5.79
CA ALA A 47 6.97 13.83 -6.95
C ALA A 47 7.48 14.65 -8.15
N ALA A 48 8.61 14.29 -8.71
CA ALA A 48 9.22 14.98 -9.84
C ALA A 48 9.97 14.01 -10.76
N GLY A 49 10.07 14.40 -12.03
CA GLY A 49 11.07 13.88 -12.94
C GLY A 49 12.34 14.72 -12.85
N TRP A 50 13.47 14.11 -13.17
CA TRP A 50 14.78 14.73 -13.21
C TRP A 50 15.61 14.14 -14.37
N LEU A 51 16.92 14.27 -14.30
CA LEU A 51 17.83 13.69 -15.29
C LEU A 51 17.80 12.14 -15.20
N GLU A 52 17.29 11.49 -16.26
CA GLU A 52 17.20 10.03 -16.39
C GLU A 52 16.57 9.32 -15.18
N SER A 53 15.76 10.05 -14.40
CA SER A 53 15.13 9.54 -13.18
C SER A 53 13.82 10.23 -12.87
N ALA A 54 12.99 9.56 -12.08
CA ALA A 54 11.78 10.11 -11.51
C ALA A 54 11.59 9.57 -10.09
N TYR A 55 10.93 10.33 -9.23
CA TYR A 55 10.61 9.86 -7.88
C TYR A 55 9.21 10.27 -7.45
N ALA A 56 8.69 9.54 -6.48
CA ALA A 56 7.46 9.85 -5.80
C ALA A 56 7.60 9.67 -4.29
N GLN A 57 6.87 10.47 -3.52
CA GLN A 57 6.82 10.41 -2.07
C GLN A 57 5.38 10.36 -1.60
N TRP A 58 5.10 9.59 -0.55
CA TRP A 58 3.75 9.48 0.02
C TRP A 58 3.77 9.29 1.52
N THR A 59 2.66 9.61 2.17
CA THR A 59 2.50 9.51 3.62
C THR A 59 2.50 8.05 4.07
N ILE A 60 2.99 7.81 5.29
CA ILE A 60 2.94 6.49 5.92
C ILE A 60 1.50 6.18 6.32
N ASP A 61 1.02 5.00 5.91
CA ASP A 61 -0.18 4.38 6.48
C ASP A 61 0.25 3.21 7.38
N ASN A 62 -0.07 3.29 8.66
CA ASN A 62 0.29 2.26 9.64
C ASN A 62 -0.50 0.94 9.46
N GLN A 63 -1.53 0.93 8.61
CA GLN A 63 -2.29 -0.27 8.27
C GLN A 63 -1.69 -1.02 7.09
N ALA A 64 -0.83 -0.38 6.29
CA ALA A 64 -0.08 -1.01 5.22
C ALA A 64 1.18 -1.70 5.76
N GLU A 65 1.43 -2.92 5.32
CA GLU A 65 2.66 -3.69 5.62
C GLU A 65 3.84 -3.23 4.77
N GLY A 66 3.54 -2.62 3.62
CA GLY A 66 4.49 -2.11 2.66
C GLY A 66 3.78 -1.53 1.43
N TYR A 67 4.56 -1.32 0.38
CA TYR A 67 4.06 -0.81 -0.88
C TYR A 67 4.76 -1.50 -2.05
N THR A 68 4.07 -1.58 -3.18
CA THR A 68 4.65 -1.84 -4.49
C THR A 68 4.51 -0.59 -5.35
N ALA A 69 5.45 -0.38 -6.24
CA ALA A 69 5.44 0.75 -7.15
C ALA A 69 5.64 0.29 -8.59
N TYR A 70 5.01 0.98 -9.51
CA TYR A 70 5.03 0.71 -10.94
C TYR A 70 5.25 2.01 -11.69
N ILE A 71 5.88 1.92 -12.85
CA ILE A 71 6.13 3.07 -13.73
C ILE A 71 5.73 2.72 -15.16
N LYS A 72 5.23 3.72 -15.89
CA LYS A 72 5.05 3.65 -17.35
C LYS A 72 5.22 5.04 -17.95
N LYS A 73 5.39 5.11 -19.27
CA LYS A 73 5.23 6.38 -19.99
C LYS A 73 3.78 6.85 -19.87
N ALA A 74 3.57 8.14 -19.69
CA ALA A 74 2.24 8.72 -19.50
C ALA A 74 1.29 8.44 -20.68
N SER A 75 1.84 8.34 -21.90
CA SER A 75 1.08 8.05 -23.12
C SER A 75 0.70 6.58 -23.33
N GLN A 76 1.25 5.65 -22.54
CA GLN A 76 1.01 4.21 -22.69
C GLN A 76 -0.23 3.78 -21.92
N SER A 77 -0.82 2.64 -22.34
CA SER A 77 -1.93 2.00 -21.64
C SER A 77 -1.50 1.44 -20.27
N ASP A 78 -2.46 1.11 -19.41
CA ASP A 78 -2.17 0.59 -18.08
C ASP A 78 -1.51 -0.79 -18.07
N SER A 79 -1.64 -1.56 -19.16
CA SER A 79 -0.91 -2.81 -19.34
C SER A 79 0.61 -2.65 -19.46
N ALA A 80 1.09 -1.43 -19.73
CA ALA A 80 2.52 -1.12 -19.85
C ALA A 80 3.21 -0.81 -18.52
N TYR A 81 2.51 -0.85 -17.39
CA TYR A 81 3.15 -0.65 -16.09
C TYR A 81 4.22 -1.71 -15.83
N ALA A 82 5.47 -1.25 -15.71
CA ALA A 82 6.59 -2.05 -15.24
C ALA A 82 6.75 -1.86 -13.72
N ARG A 83 6.97 -2.97 -13.00
CA ARG A 83 7.23 -2.92 -11.57
C ARG A 83 8.61 -2.31 -11.30
N ILE A 84 8.67 -1.38 -10.37
CA ILE A 84 9.93 -0.87 -9.83
C ILE A 84 10.40 -1.84 -8.73
N ASP A 85 11.71 -2.06 -8.66
CA ASP A 85 12.28 -2.91 -7.62
C ASP A 85 11.92 -2.38 -6.23
N ASN A 86 11.48 -3.26 -5.35
CA ASN A 86 11.10 -2.91 -3.99
C ASN A 86 12.27 -2.34 -3.17
N GLU A 87 13.52 -2.68 -3.49
CA GLU A 87 14.71 -2.12 -2.85
C GLU A 87 14.87 -0.61 -3.11
N LEU A 88 14.22 -0.10 -4.17
CA LEU A 88 14.17 1.33 -4.47
C LEU A 88 13.04 2.06 -3.72
N ILE A 89 12.21 1.34 -2.96
CA ILE A 89 11.21 1.91 -2.06
C ILE A 89 11.80 2.04 -0.67
N ARG A 90 12.01 3.26 -0.22
CA ARG A 90 12.64 3.56 1.07
C ARG A 90 11.66 4.19 2.04
N LYS A 91 11.70 3.72 3.29
CA LYS A 91 10.96 4.32 4.41
C LYS A 91 11.81 5.34 5.11
N TYR A 92 11.31 6.56 5.23
CA TYR A 92 11.86 7.64 6.03
C TYR A 92 11.02 7.83 7.30
N LYS A 93 11.40 8.78 8.15
CA LYS A 93 10.70 9.03 9.42
C LYS A 93 9.20 9.30 9.23
N ASN A 94 8.83 10.11 8.22
CA ASN A 94 7.46 10.60 8.05
C ASN A 94 6.83 10.24 6.69
N TYR A 95 7.55 9.57 5.78
CA TYR A 95 7.08 9.26 4.44
C TYR A 95 7.81 8.06 3.86
N TYR A 96 7.26 7.51 2.78
CA TYR A 96 7.95 6.61 1.87
C TYR A 96 8.37 7.35 0.60
N ARG A 97 9.41 6.87 -0.04
CA ARG A 97 9.89 7.35 -1.34
C ARG A 97 10.27 6.17 -2.22
N VAL A 98 9.96 6.28 -3.48
CA VAL A 98 10.47 5.42 -4.55
C VAL A 98 11.27 6.26 -5.54
N ASP A 99 12.39 5.72 -6.01
CA ASP A 99 13.23 6.30 -7.06
C ASP A 99 13.27 5.35 -8.26
N ALA A 100 12.81 5.82 -9.42
CA ALA A 100 12.95 5.13 -10.70
C ALA A 100 14.14 5.76 -11.45
N VAL A 101 15.11 4.97 -11.82
CA VAL A 101 16.36 5.40 -12.42
C VAL A 101 16.63 4.75 -13.78
N GLY A 102 17.52 5.33 -14.59
CA GLY A 102 17.84 4.80 -15.92
C GLY A 102 16.73 5.03 -16.95
N LEU A 103 15.92 6.05 -16.76
CA LEU A 103 14.81 6.39 -17.64
C LEU A 103 15.29 7.19 -18.85
N ALA A 104 14.78 6.86 -20.04
CA ALA A 104 14.91 7.72 -21.21
C ALA A 104 14.11 9.02 -21.01
N ALA A 105 14.46 10.08 -21.74
CA ALA A 105 13.68 11.31 -21.71
C ALA A 105 12.21 11.06 -22.09
N GLY A 106 11.30 11.78 -21.46
CA GLY A 106 9.87 11.68 -21.70
C GLY A 106 9.01 11.89 -20.46
N ASP A 107 7.73 11.74 -20.66
CA ASP A 107 6.72 11.89 -19.62
C ASP A 107 6.36 10.53 -19.02
N TYR A 108 6.39 10.43 -17.69
CA TYR A 108 6.12 9.21 -16.94
C TYR A 108 5.06 9.42 -15.85
N VAL A 109 4.47 8.34 -15.42
CA VAL A 109 3.64 8.29 -14.21
C VAL A 109 4.08 7.12 -13.34
N ILE A 110 4.07 7.31 -12.02
CA ILE A 110 4.34 6.28 -11.03
C ILE A 110 3.03 5.93 -10.33
N LYS A 111 2.68 4.64 -10.31
CA LYS A 111 1.57 4.09 -9.55
C LYS A 111 2.12 3.44 -8.29
N VAL A 112 1.55 3.78 -7.13
CA VAL A 112 1.89 3.17 -5.83
C VAL A 112 0.67 2.41 -5.32
N VAL A 113 0.90 1.19 -4.87
CA VAL A 113 -0.14 0.28 -4.37
C VAL A 113 0.25 -0.16 -2.96
N PRO A 114 -0.61 0.01 -1.94
CA PRO A 114 -0.33 -0.50 -0.61
C PRO A 114 -0.46 -2.02 -0.57
N VAL A 115 0.31 -2.65 0.32
CA VAL A 115 0.29 -4.09 0.57
C VAL A 115 -0.26 -4.37 1.95
N LYS A 116 -1.18 -5.34 2.06
CA LYS A 116 -1.75 -5.84 3.32
C LYS A 116 -1.97 -7.35 3.23
N ASN A 117 -1.60 -8.07 4.30
CA ASN A 117 -1.64 -9.53 4.34
C ASN A 117 -0.91 -10.18 3.14
N GLY A 118 0.24 -9.61 2.77
CA GLY A 118 1.06 -10.04 1.63
C GLY A 118 0.42 -9.83 0.25
N LYS A 119 -0.70 -9.09 0.14
CA LYS A 119 -1.40 -8.83 -1.12
C LYS A 119 -1.50 -7.34 -1.41
N GLU A 120 -1.46 -6.99 -2.68
CA GLU A 120 -1.71 -5.62 -3.15
C GLU A 120 -3.19 -5.25 -2.98
N VAL A 121 -3.44 -4.05 -2.44
CA VAL A 121 -4.77 -3.47 -2.26
C VAL A 121 -4.98 -2.45 -3.37
N THR A 122 -5.33 -2.95 -4.56
CA THR A 122 -5.32 -2.19 -5.81
C THR A 122 -6.35 -1.06 -5.88
N ASP A 123 -7.47 -1.19 -5.16
CA ASP A 123 -8.49 -0.13 -5.03
C ASP A 123 -8.02 1.08 -4.21
N LYS A 124 -6.92 0.94 -3.47
CA LYS A 124 -6.25 2.00 -2.68
C LYS A 124 -5.02 2.57 -3.39
N ALA A 125 -4.71 2.09 -4.58
CA ALA A 125 -3.61 2.61 -5.38
C ALA A 125 -3.83 4.06 -5.80
N GLN A 126 -2.74 4.78 -6.00
CA GLN A 126 -2.75 6.12 -6.58
C GLN A 126 -1.66 6.25 -7.64
N VAL A 127 -1.90 7.14 -8.58
CA VAL A 127 -0.98 7.48 -9.67
C VAL A 127 -0.55 8.93 -9.51
N THR A 128 0.73 9.21 -9.71
CA THR A 128 1.26 10.58 -9.67
C THR A 128 0.69 11.43 -10.83
N LYS A 129 0.80 12.74 -10.71
CA LYS A 129 0.78 13.61 -11.91
C LYS A 129 1.89 13.18 -12.86
N THR A 130 1.86 13.67 -14.09
CA THR A 130 2.92 13.47 -15.07
C THR A 130 4.26 14.01 -14.56
N LEU A 131 5.29 13.20 -14.67
CA LEU A 131 6.66 13.48 -14.26
C LEU A 131 7.51 13.59 -15.52
N ASN A 132 8.04 14.78 -15.80
CA ASN A 132 8.88 15.00 -16.98
C ASN A 132 10.32 14.62 -16.66
N VAL A 133 10.87 13.67 -17.41
CA VAL A 133 12.26 13.18 -17.31
C VAL A 133 13.04 13.72 -18.48
N SER A 134 14.18 14.37 -18.22
CA SER A 134 15.11 14.84 -19.23
C SER A 134 16.33 13.91 -19.35
N SER A 135 16.96 13.90 -20.51
CA SER A 135 18.22 13.21 -20.71
C SER A 135 19.39 14.06 -20.23
N TYR A 136 20.42 13.39 -19.74
CA TYR A 136 21.70 14.05 -19.49
C TYR A 136 22.46 14.22 -20.80
N ASP A 137 22.91 15.44 -21.09
CA ASP A 137 23.78 15.69 -22.24
C ASP A 137 25.20 15.21 -21.91
N ARG A 138 25.61 14.15 -22.58
CA ARG A 138 26.97 13.55 -22.47
C ARG A 138 27.92 14.00 -23.55
N SER A 139 27.49 14.88 -24.48
CA SER A 139 28.28 15.30 -25.61
C SER A 139 29.58 16.05 -25.23
N GLY A 140 29.57 16.70 -24.04
CA GLY A 140 30.73 17.38 -23.48
C GLY A 140 31.74 16.51 -22.72
N PHE A 141 31.44 15.20 -22.53
CA PHE A 141 32.35 14.27 -21.85
C PHE A 141 33.25 13.58 -22.85
N ALA A 142 34.35 14.25 -23.25
CA ALA A 142 35.48 13.56 -23.87
C ALA A 142 36.25 12.83 -22.76
N PHE A 143 36.23 11.49 -22.78
CA PHE A 143 37.17 10.72 -21.99
C PHE A 143 38.56 10.94 -22.62
N SER A 144 39.40 11.77 -21.98
CA SER A 144 40.78 11.95 -22.38
C SER A 144 41.47 10.57 -22.32
N SER A 145 42.19 10.22 -23.38
CA SER A 145 43.04 9.01 -23.40
C SER A 145 44.14 9.04 -22.33
N GLU A 146 44.33 10.18 -21.68
CA GLU A 146 45.32 10.44 -20.63
C GLU A 146 44.71 10.35 -19.21
N SER A 147 43.59 9.69 -19.02
CA SER A 147 43.05 9.47 -17.67
C SER A 147 44.13 8.80 -16.81
N LYS A 148 44.56 9.48 -15.73
CA LYS A 148 45.47 8.93 -14.71
C LYS A 148 44.88 7.76 -13.90
N TYR A 149 43.67 7.34 -14.22
CA TYR A 149 42.96 6.17 -13.66
C TYR A 149 42.90 5.01 -14.66
N LYS A 150 43.85 4.93 -15.63
CA LYS A 150 44.04 3.71 -16.40
C LYS A 150 44.49 2.60 -15.47
N THR A 151 43.60 1.64 -15.22
CA THR A 151 43.94 0.36 -14.58
C THR A 151 44.58 -0.54 -15.61
#